data_37b32d67654eaa242871dfa89c174cdb
#
_entry.id   37b32d67654eaa242871dfa89c174cdb
#
_cell.length_a   1.000
_cell.length_b   1.000
_cell.length_c   1.000
_cell.angle_alpha   90.00
_cell.angle_beta   90.00
_cell.angle_gamma   90.00
#
_symmetry.space_group_name_H-M   'P 1'
#
loop_
_entity.id
_entity.type
_entity.pdbx_description
1 polymer ?
#
loop_
_entity_poly.entity_id
_entity_poly.type
_entity_poly.pdbx_seq_one_letter_code
_entity_poly.pdbx_strand_id
1 'polypeptide(L)'
;MKKKIIIILCIVCAAILITVLAIVNHNHNKVPKNPSGTTGNTAGNLYNNGLFCENDGYVYFANTYDSSALYRMRPDESEIKKLVYTEVSNINADGKYLYYYQGGSGSGTGLGFMVSTSGIYRTNKTNPKDVTCLDRVTGKYVLLADNDVYYTCSDDEISLKKASIDGKTKETLLDLDILPVSIQNSTFYYLNNEKNLHLMALDLNTKTSRQEIAEDV
;
A
#
# COMPACT_ATOMS: atom_id res chain seq x y z
N MET A 1 0.46 -11.07 58.21
CA MET A 1 0.36 -12.05 57.07
C MET A 1 -0.72 -11.68 56.05
N LYS A 2 -2.00 -11.53 56.42
CA LYS A 2 -3.12 -11.28 55.49
C LYS A 2 -2.91 -10.06 54.56
N LYS A 3 -2.41 -8.91 55.08
CA LYS A 3 -2.16 -7.71 54.27
C LYS A 3 -1.09 -7.94 53.17
N LYS A 4 -0.02 -8.70 53.45
CA LYS A 4 1.02 -9.00 52.45
C LYS A 4 0.48 -9.91 51.33
N ILE A 5 -0.37 -10.88 51.67
CA ILE A 5 -1.03 -11.77 50.70
C ILE A 5 -1.96 -10.98 49.78
N ILE A 6 -2.75 -10.05 50.33
CA ILE A 6 -3.64 -9.17 49.53
C ILE A 6 -2.81 -8.32 48.56
N ILE A 7 -1.73 -7.73 49.01
CA ILE A 7 -0.86 -6.91 48.15
C ILE A 7 -0.27 -7.75 47.01
N ILE A 8 0.20 -8.97 47.29
CA ILE A 8 0.73 -9.87 46.27
C ILE A 8 -0.37 -10.23 45.28
N LEU A 9 -1.58 -10.55 45.75
CA LEU A 9 -2.70 -10.87 44.90
C LEU A 9 -3.09 -9.70 43.95
N CYS A 10 -3.11 -8.48 44.49
CA CYS A 10 -3.37 -7.28 43.68
C CYS A 10 -2.29 -7.06 42.61
N ILE A 11 -1.01 -7.28 42.93
CA ILE A 11 0.09 -7.15 41.97
C ILE A 11 -0.06 -8.20 40.84
N VAL A 12 -0.37 -9.46 41.21
CA VAL A 12 -0.58 -10.52 40.22
C VAL A 12 -1.79 -10.22 39.32
N CYS A 13 -2.89 -9.77 39.89
CA CYS A 13 -4.08 -9.38 39.11
C CYS A 13 -3.78 -8.20 38.16
N ALA A 14 -3.04 -7.20 38.63
CA ALA A 14 -2.63 -6.07 37.79
C ALA A 14 -1.72 -6.52 36.63
N ALA A 15 -0.76 -7.41 36.90
CA ALA A 15 0.13 -7.96 35.87
C ALA A 15 -0.65 -8.75 34.80
N ILE A 16 -1.61 -9.59 35.22
CA ILE A 16 -2.48 -10.35 34.31
C ILE A 16 -3.30 -9.36 33.44
N LEU A 17 -3.89 -8.35 34.04
CA LEU A 17 -4.69 -7.36 33.33
C LEU A 17 -3.85 -6.62 32.28
N ILE A 18 -2.65 -6.17 32.63
CA ILE A 18 -1.73 -5.51 31.69
C ILE A 18 -1.36 -6.44 30.55
N THR A 19 -1.08 -7.71 30.84
CA THR A 19 -0.75 -8.71 29.80
C THR A 19 -1.93 -8.94 28.86
N VAL A 20 -3.13 -9.09 29.39
CA VAL A 20 -4.36 -9.25 28.56
C VAL A 20 -4.60 -8.02 27.70
N LEU A 21 -4.48 -6.82 28.26
CA LEU A 21 -4.62 -5.58 27.48
C LEU A 21 -3.56 -5.46 26.38
N ALA A 22 -2.31 -5.85 26.66
CA ALA A 22 -1.24 -5.86 25.65
C ALA A 22 -1.52 -6.85 24.52
N ILE A 23 -2.00 -8.06 24.83
CA ILE A 23 -2.38 -9.07 23.83
C ILE A 23 -3.57 -8.59 22.99
N VAL A 24 -4.60 -8.04 23.63
CA VAL A 24 -5.78 -7.50 22.92
C VAL A 24 -5.37 -6.36 21.98
N ASN A 25 -4.56 -5.42 22.48
CA ASN A 25 -4.06 -4.31 21.67
C ASN A 25 -3.18 -4.79 20.49
N HIS A 26 -2.30 -5.77 20.73
CA HIS A 26 -1.47 -6.38 19.69
C HIS A 26 -2.32 -7.02 18.59
N ASN A 27 -3.32 -7.82 18.96
CA ASN A 27 -4.22 -8.49 18.02
C ASN A 27 -5.11 -7.49 17.26
N HIS A 28 -5.58 -6.43 17.92
CA HIS A 28 -6.38 -5.39 17.31
C HIS A 28 -5.60 -4.61 16.23
N ASN A 29 -4.30 -4.37 16.47
CA ASN A 29 -3.43 -3.63 15.57
C ASN A 29 -2.76 -4.51 14.49
N LYS A 30 -3.01 -5.82 14.51
CA LYS A 30 -2.45 -6.74 13.52
C LYS A 30 -3.16 -6.55 12.17
N VAL A 31 -2.38 -6.26 11.13
CA VAL A 31 -2.87 -6.25 9.76
C VAL A 31 -3.15 -7.68 9.31
N PRO A 32 -4.40 -8.02 8.95
CA PRO A 32 -4.69 -9.36 8.44
C PRO A 32 -3.95 -9.58 7.12
N LYS A 33 -3.55 -10.82 6.89
CA LYS A 33 -2.94 -11.23 5.62
C LYS A 33 -4.03 -11.36 4.56
N ASN A 34 -3.69 -11.00 3.34
CA ASN A 34 -4.51 -11.26 2.18
C ASN A 34 -4.43 -12.75 1.77
N PRO A 35 -5.44 -13.29 1.08
CA PRO A 35 -5.36 -14.61 0.46
C PRO A 35 -4.21 -14.71 -0.54
N SER A 36 -3.68 -15.90 -0.75
CA SER A 36 -2.68 -16.13 -1.80
C SER A 36 -3.31 -15.91 -3.18
N GLY A 37 -2.57 -15.28 -4.09
CA GLY A 37 -3.02 -14.90 -5.42
C GLY A 37 -3.82 -13.59 -5.46
N THR A 38 -3.85 -12.85 -4.35
CA THR A 38 -4.45 -11.50 -4.32
C THR A 38 -3.77 -10.59 -5.33
N THR A 39 -4.59 -9.90 -6.12
CA THR A 39 -4.18 -8.76 -6.96
C THR A 39 -5.09 -7.58 -6.65
N GLY A 40 -4.51 -6.45 -6.29
CA GLY A 40 -5.28 -5.31 -5.78
C GLY A 40 -6.04 -4.52 -6.84
N ASN A 41 -5.67 -4.65 -8.11
CA ASN A 41 -6.34 -4.01 -9.24
C ASN A 41 -5.93 -4.70 -10.53
N THR A 42 -6.66 -4.43 -11.63
CA THR A 42 -6.31 -4.95 -12.95
C THR A 42 -5.10 -4.23 -13.54
N ALA A 43 -4.30 -4.93 -14.34
CA ALA A 43 -3.16 -4.34 -15.03
C ALA A 43 -3.57 -3.15 -15.93
N GLY A 44 -4.72 -3.24 -16.61
CA GLY A 44 -5.25 -2.16 -17.44
C GLY A 44 -5.57 -0.89 -16.65
N ASN A 45 -6.21 -1.03 -15.48
CA ASN A 45 -6.48 0.11 -14.61
C ASN A 45 -5.19 0.72 -14.07
N LEU A 46 -4.23 -0.10 -13.64
CA LEU A 46 -2.95 0.39 -13.12
C LEU A 46 -2.12 1.09 -14.20
N TYR A 47 -2.15 0.59 -15.43
CA TYR A 47 -1.51 1.27 -16.56
C TYR A 47 -2.11 2.66 -16.84
N ASN A 48 -3.41 2.84 -16.56
CA ASN A 48 -4.12 4.12 -16.60
C ASN A 48 -4.08 4.87 -15.26
N ASN A 49 -2.96 4.86 -14.57
CA ASN A 49 -2.72 5.49 -13.26
C ASN A 49 -3.58 4.96 -12.11
N GLY A 50 -4.26 3.82 -12.28
CA GLY A 50 -5.07 3.21 -11.24
C GLY A 50 -6.11 4.15 -10.62
N LEU A 51 -6.77 4.97 -11.46
CA LEU A 51 -7.76 5.94 -11.00
C LEU A 51 -9.05 5.31 -10.47
N PHE A 52 -9.28 4.04 -10.82
CA PHE A 52 -10.43 3.24 -10.39
C PHE A 52 -9.98 1.88 -9.86
N CYS A 53 -10.72 1.37 -8.89
CA CYS A 53 -10.55 0.02 -8.38
C CYS A 53 -11.89 -0.50 -7.87
N GLU A 54 -12.34 -1.64 -8.37
CA GLU A 54 -13.54 -2.32 -7.88
C GLU A 54 -13.19 -3.38 -6.85
N ASN A 55 -13.87 -3.35 -5.71
CA ASN A 55 -13.69 -4.35 -4.67
C ASN A 55 -14.90 -4.36 -3.70
N ASP A 56 -15.35 -5.54 -3.30
CA ASP A 56 -16.44 -5.74 -2.33
C ASP A 56 -17.73 -4.97 -2.66
N GLY A 57 -18.08 -4.88 -3.96
CA GLY A 57 -19.29 -4.19 -4.43
C GLY A 57 -19.24 -2.66 -4.32
N TYR A 58 -18.04 -2.09 -4.21
CA TYR A 58 -17.77 -0.66 -4.29
C TYR A 58 -16.78 -0.35 -5.40
N VAL A 59 -16.92 0.82 -5.97
CA VAL A 59 -15.92 1.45 -6.83
C VAL A 59 -15.17 2.49 -6.00
N TYR A 60 -13.86 2.35 -5.89
CA TYR A 60 -12.97 3.32 -5.29
C TYR A 60 -12.31 4.12 -6.40
N PHE A 61 -12.27 5.45 -6.30
CA PHE A 61 -11.77 6.28 -7.37
C PHE A 61 -11.13 7.58 -6.89
N ALA A 62 -10.20 8.08 -7.69
CA ALA A 62 -9.62 9.40 -7.53
C ALA A 62 -10.56 10.43 -8.21
N ASN A 63 -11.19 11.29 -7.43
CA ASN A 63 -12.10 12.30 -7.97
C ASN A 63 -11.32 13.52 -8.48
N THR A 64 -11.12 13.59 -9.78
CA THR A 64 -10.38 14.68 -10.43
C THR A 64 -11.02 16.06 -10.27
N TYR A 65 -12.33 16.13 -10.04
CA TYR A 65 -13.04 17.38 -9.74
C TYR A 65 -12.81 17.88 -8.30
N ASP A 66 -12.24 17.04 -7.44
CA ASP A 66 -11.91 17.38 -6.05
C ASP A 66 -10.43 17.03 -5.76
N SER A 67 -9.54 17.59 -6.57
CA SER A 67 -8.08 17.45 -6.43
C SER A 67 -7.61 16.00 -6.35
N SER A 68 -8.23 15.10 -7.09
CA SER A 68 -7.96 13.66 -7.09
C SER A 68 -8.04 13.00 -5.71
N ALA A 69 -8.88 13.52 -4.82
CA ALA A 69 -9.14 12.93 -3.52
C ALA A 69 -9.78 11.53 -3.68
N LEU A 70 -9.53 10.64 -2.70
CA LEU A 70 -10.05 9.27 -2.72
C LEU A 70 -11.53 9.22 -2.31
N TYR A 71 -12.34 8.67 -3.17
CA TYR A 71 -13.77 8.44 -2.98
C TYR A 71 -14.13 6.98 -3.10
N ARG A 72 -15.31 6.61 -2.62
CA ARG A 72 -16.01 5.39 -2.96
C ARG A 72 -17.45 5.66 -3.36
N MET A 73 -18.04 4.76 -4.15
CA MET A 73 -19.47 4.74 -4.47
C MET A 73 -19.91 3.29 -4.75
N ARG A 74 -21.21 3.05 -4.83
CA ARG A 74 -21.75 1.84 -5.44
C ARG A 74 -21.64 1.91 -6.97
N PRO A 75 -21.68 0.78 -7.70
CA PRO A 75 -21.69 0.78 -9.16
C PRO A 75 -22.89 1.52 -9.78
N ASP A 76 -23.99 1.68 -9.05
CA ASP A 76 -25.17 2.46 -9.43
C ASP A 76 -25.04 3.97 -9.07
N GLU A 77 -23.83 4.42 -8.76
CA GLU A 77 -23.50 5.79 -8.36
C GLU A 77 -24.10 6.23 -7.01
N SER A 78 -24.70 5.32 -6.26
CA SER A 78 -25.19 5.61 -4.90
C SER A 78 -24.06 5.54 -3.84
N GLU A 79 -24.35 5.96 -2.62
CA GLU A 79 -23.44 5.93 -1.47
C GLU A 79 -22.08 6.61 -1.71
N ILE A 80 -22.05 7.67 -2.51
CA ILE A 80 -20.81 8.44 -2.79
C ILE A 80 -20.27 9.00 -1.47
N LYS A 81 -19.02 8.69 -1.16
CA LYS A 81 -18.36 9.11 0.06
C LYS A 81 -16.88 9.41 -0.15
N LYS A 82 -16.43 10.58 0.29
CA LYS A 82 -15.00 10.92 0.39
C LYS A 82 -14.35 10.15 1.52
N LEU A 83 -13.24 9.49 1.23
CA LEU A 83 -12.47 8.69 2.18
C LEU A 83 -11.19 9.39 2.62
N VAL A 84 -10.43 9.93 1.66
CA VAL A 84 -9.15 10.63 1.92
C VAL A 84 -9.19 11.97 1.21
N TYR A 85 -8.59 13.00 1.81
CA TYR A 85 -8.68 14.39 1.36
C TYR A 85 -7.48 14.84 0.52
N THR A 86 -6.49 13.98 0.35
CA THR A 86 -5.28 14.24 -0.43
C THR A 86 -5.38 13.61 -1.81
N GLU A 87 -4.58 14.12 -2.75
CA GLU A 87 -4.42 13.54 -4.07
C GLU A 87 -3.96 12.09 -4.00
N VAL A 88 -4.64 11.20 -4.72
CA VAL A 88 -4.30 9.77 -4.80
C VAL A 88 -4.25 9.29 -6.25
N SER A 89 -3.43 8.26 -6.47
CA SER A 89 -3.36 7.51 -7.72
C SER A 89 -2.97 6.05 -7.45
N ASN A 90 -3.03 5.21 -8.49
CA ASN A 90 -2.66 3.80 -8.39
C ASN A 90 -3.39 3.07 -7.26
N ILE A 91 -4.72 3.23 -7.21
CA ILE A 91 -5.57 2.64 -6.18
C ILE A 91 -5.62 1.12 -6.37
N ASN A 92 -5.34 0.41 -5.30
CA ASN A 92 -5.46 -1.04 -5.17
C ASN A 92 -6.35 -1.34 -3.96
N ALA A 93 -7.13 -2.41 -4.02
CA ALA A 93 -8.04 -2.78 -2.94
C ALA A 93 -8.03 -4.29 -2.73
N ASP A 94 -7.86 -4.73 -1.48
CA ASP A 94 -8.18 -6.09 -1.08
C ASP A 94 -8.43 -6.18 0.42
N GLY A 95 -9.16 -7.21 0.82
CA GLY A 95 -9.52 -7.44 2.22
C GLY A 95 -10.04 -6.17 2.89
N LYS A 96 -9.39 -5.75 3.96
CA LYS A 96 -9.82 -4.64 4.82
C LYS A 96 -9.35 -3.26 4.32
N TYR A 97 -8.39 -3.19 3.38
CA TYR A 97 -7.63 -1.98 3.10
C TYR A 97 -7.62 -1.57 1.62
N LEU A 98 -7.34 -0.28 1.42
CA LEU A 98 -6.94 0.31 0.16
C LEU A 98 -5.45 0.64 0.23
N TYR A 99 -4.74 0.48 -0.88
CA TYR A 99 -3.33 0.81 -1.04
C TYR A 99 -3.19 1.73 -2.25
N TYR A 100 -2.43 2.81 -2.12
CA TYR A 100 -2.35 3.82 -3.17
C TYR A 100 -1.08 4.66 -3.00
N TYR A 101 -0.72 5.36 -4.06
CA TYR A 101 0.21 6.48 -3.96
C TYR A 101 -0.55 7.73 -3.56
N GLN A 102 -0.04 8.43 -2.55
CA GLN A 102 -0.47 9.76 -2.19
C GLN A 102 0.55 10.77 -2.68
N GLY A 103 0.12 11.71 -3.51
CA GLY A 103 0.90 12.86 -3.94
C GLY A 103 0.71 14.05 -3.01
N GLY A 104 1.35 15.14 -3.38
CA GLY A 104 1.15 16.44 -2.76
C GLY A 104 2.11 16.80 -1.63
N SER A 105 2.18 18.10 -1.37
CA SER A 105 2.89 18.69 -0.26
C SER A 105 1.87 19.27 0.73
N GLY A 106 1.96 18.90 2.00
CA GLY A 106 1.21 19.56 3.06
C GLY A 106 1.76 20.96 3.31
N SER A 107 0.94 21.99 3.21
CA SER A 107 1.31 23.32 3.73
C SER A 107 1.25 23.28 5.26
N GLY A 108 2.40 23.24 5.92
CA GLY A 108 2.46 23.50 7.36
C GLY A 108 2.18 24.95 7.63
N THR A 109 1.18 25.25 8.45
CA THR A 109 0.97 26.61 8.98
C THR A 109 2.01 26.88 10.05
N GLY A 110 3.06 27.62 9.71
CA GLY A 110 4.10 28.06 10.63
C GLY A 110 5.53 27.83 10.09
N LEU A 111 6.36 28.87 10.10
CA LEU A 111 7.78 28.91 9.75
C LEU A 111 8.17 28.53 8.30
N GLY A 112 7.22 28.41 7.36
CA GLY A 112 7.54 28.27 5.92
C GLY A 112 8.13 26.92 5.51
N PHE A 113 8.07 25.89 6.33
CA PHE A 113 8.51 24.54 5.96
C PHE A 113 7.38 23.81 5.21
N MET A 114 7.68 23.42 3.95
CA MET A 114 6.84 22.47 3.22
C MET A 114 7.26 21.05 3.61
N VAL A 115 6.36 20.30 4.22
CA VAL A 115 6.58 18.87 4.50
C VAL A 115 5.95 18.07 3.37
N SER A 116 6.77 17.35 2.60
CA SER A 116 6.26 16.41 1.62
C SER A 116 5.47 15.31 2.35
N THR A 117 4.24 15.09 1.93
CA THR A 117 3.39 13.98 2.40
C THR A 117 3.31 12.85 1.37
N SER A 118 4.10 12.94 0.30
CA SER A 118 4.13 11.94 -0.76
C SER A 118 4.59 10.58 -0.24
N GLY A 119 4.01 9.52 -0.74
CA GLY A 119 4.37 8.17 -0.32
C GLY A 119 3.35 7.10 -0.71
N ILE A 120 3.66 5.88 -0.31
CA ILE A 120 2.80 4.72 -0.43
C ILE A 120 1.99 4.59 0.85
N TYR A 121 0.68 4.56 0.73
CA TYR A 121 -0.22 4.57 1.87
C TYR A 121 -1.19 3.39 1.85
N ARG A 122 -1.61 3.02 3.05
CA ARG A 122 -2.71 2.10 3.31
C ARG A 122 -3.80 2.81 4.10
N THR A 123 -5.06 2.64 3.70
CA THR A 123 -6.23 3.18 4.40
C THR A 123 -7.28 2.11 4.61
N ASN A 124 -7.88 2.08 5.79
CA ASN A 124 -8.97 1.15 6.10
C ASN A 124 -10.26 1.57 5.38
N LYS A 125 -10.89 0.65 4.63
CA LYS A 125 -12.12 0.90 3.83
C LYS A 125 -13.30 1.37 4.66
N THR A 126 -13.42 0.91 5.92
CA THR A 126 -14.55 1.23 6.80
C THR A 126 -14.23 2.34 7.80
N ASN A 127 -12.98 2.50 8.18
CA ASN A 127 -12.49 3.57 9.03
C ASN A 127 -11.38 4.38 8.33
N PRO A 128 -11.71 5.34 7.45
CA PRO A 128 -10.72 6.08 6.66
C PRO A 128 -9.74 6.94 7.48
N LYS A 129 -9.97 7.09 8.78
CA LYS A 129 -9.00 7.74 9.69
C LYS A 129 -7.83 6.84 10.07
N ASP A 130 -7.97 5.53 9.88
CA ASP A 130 -6.90 4.53 10.05
C ASP A 130 -6.05 4.52 8.78
N VAL A 131 -5.12 5.47 8.70
CA VAL A 131 -4.18 5.68 7.60
C VAL A 131 -2.77 5.36 8.07
N THR A 132 -2.04 4.59 7.29
CA THR A 132 -0.63 4.25 7.55
C THR A 132 0.20 4.58 6.33
N CYS A 133 1.28 5.34 6.50
CA CYS A 133 2.33 5.48 5.49
C CYS A 133 3.20 4.23 5.52
N LEU A 134 3.20 3.46 4.43
CA LEU A 134 4.03 2.27 4.28
C LEU A 134 5.46 2.65 3.90
N ASP A 135 5.59 3.61 2.99
CA ASP A 135 6.88 4.20 2.63
C ASP A 135 6.72 5.65 2.20
N ARG A 136 7.64 6.49 2.65
CA ARG A 136 7.66 7.92 2.30
C ARG A 136 8.64 8.14 1.16
N VAL A 137 8.09 8.21 -0.04
CA VAL A 137 8.85 8.28 -1.30
C VAL A 137 8.12 9.14 -2.32
N THR A 138 8.86 9.68 -3.27
CA THR A 138 8.29 10.16 -4.53
C THR A 138 8.13 8.95 -5.44
N GLY A 139 6.91 8.45 -5.59
CA GLY A 139 6.63 7.16 -6.22
C GLY A 139 5.65 7.25 -7.37
N LYS A 140 5.60 6.14 -8.12
CA LYS A 140 4.67 5.91 -9.21
C LYS A 140 4.42 4.40 -9.31
N TYR A 141 3.33 4.00 -10.00
CA TYR A 141 3.03 2.60 -10.28
C TYR A 141 2.96 1.71 -9.04
N VAL A 142 1.91 1.83 -8.26
CA VAL A 142 1.67 0.98 -7.09
C VAL A 142 0.86 -0.25 -7.48
N LEU A 143 1.36 -1.44 -7.16
CA LEU A 143 0.71 -2.73 -7.40
C LEU A 143 0.65 -3.51 -6.08
N LEU A 144 -0.52 -4.02 -5.73
CA LEU A 144 -0.67 -4.96 -4.62
C LEU A 144 -0.65 -6.38 -5.16
N ALA A 145 0.22 -7.24 -4.61
CA ALA A 145 0.16 -8.67 -4.82
C ALA A 145 0.40 -9.40 -3.49
N ASP A 146 -0.49 -10.33 -3.16
CA ASP A 146 -0.51 -11.05 -1.89
C ASP A 146 -0.40 -10.10 -0.68
N ASN A 147 0.71 -10.14 0.04
CA ASN A 147 0.95 -9.36 1.25
C ASN A 147 2.03 -8.27 1.06
N ASP A 148 2.36 -7.96 -0.18
CA ASP A 148 3.36 -6.95 -0.53
C ASP A 148 2.78 -5.92 -1.51
N VAL A 149 3.19 -4.67 -1.31
CA VAL A 149 2.92 -3.56 -2.22
C VAL A 149 4.20 -3.26 -2.97
N TYR A 150 4.16 -3.35 -4.29
CA TYR A 150 5.26 -3.07 -5.21
C TYR A 150 5.08 -1.68 -5.80
N TYR A 151 6.16 -0.90 -5.90
CA TYR A 151 6.09 0.48 -6.42
C TYR A 151 7.43 0.90 -6.98
N THR A 152 7.39 1.80 -7.97
CA THR A 152 8.61 2.50 -8.40
C THR A 152 8.78 3.78 -7.59
N CYS A 153 10.01 4.16 -7.32
CA CYS A 153 10.35 5.43 -6.69
C CYS A 153 11.47 6.13 -7.44
N SER A 154 11.57 7.46 -7.27
CA SER A 154 12.54 8.34 -7.95
C SER A 154 13.12 9.38 -7.00
N ASP A 155 13.36 9.03 -5.72
CA ASP A 155 13.93 10.00 -4.77
C ASP A 155 15.41 10.28 -5.07
N ASP A 156 16.27 9.28 -4.86
CA ASP A 156 17.71 9.38 -5.15
C ASP A 156 18.05 8.72 -6.49
N GLU A 157 17.61 7.48 -6.68
CA GLU A 157 17.75 6.69 -7.90
C GLU A 157 16.40 6.05 -8.25
N ILE A 158 16.14 5.88 -9.56
CA ILE A 158 14.91 5.20 -10.01
C ILE A 158 15.04 3.71 -9.66
N SER A 159 14.08 3.19 -8.92
CA SER A 159 14.11 1.81 -8.44
C SER A 159 12.73 1.20 -8.30
N LEU A 160 12.66 -0.13 -8.42
CA LEU A 160 11.51 -0.94 -8.01
C LEU A 160 11.70 -1.37 -6.56
N LYS A 161 10.77 -1.04 -5.72
CA LYS A 161 10.74 -1.41 -4.30
C LYS A 161 9.48 -2.21 -3.96
N LYS A 162 9.53 -2.89 -2.83
CA LYS A 162 8.34 -3.46 -2.19
C LYS A 162 8.30 -3.11 -0.71
N ALA A 163 7.09 -3.02 -0.17
CA ALA A 163 6.83 -2.94 1.26
C ALA A 163 5.77 -3.96 1.65
N SER A 164 5.90 -4.56 2.83
CA SER A 164 4.84 -5.40 3.37
C SER A 164 3.58 -4.57 3.65
N ILE A 165 2.39 -5.17 3.53
CA ILE A 165 1.11 -4.49 3.77
C ILE A 165 0.97 -3.91 5.18
N ASP A 166 1.75 -4.38 6.16
CA ASP A 166 1.80 -3.83 7.52
C ASP A 166 2.88 -2.74 7.71
N GLY A 167 3.67 -2.45 6.66
CA GLY A 167 4.70 -1.41 6.63
C GLY A 167 5.98 -1.74 7.43
N LYS A 168 6.14 -2.98 7.91
CA LYS A 168 7.27 -3.35 8.76
C LYS A 168 8.54 -3.69 7.99
N THR A 169 8.40 -4.18 6.77
CA THR A 169 9.53 -4.56 5.91
C THR A 169 9.49 -3.79 4.61
N LYS A 170 10.67 -3.43 4.12
CA LYS A 170 10.88 -2.77 2.82
C LYS A 170 12.10 -3.37 2.16
N GLU A 171 12.08 -3.44 0.84
CA GLU A 171 13.17 -4.01 0.06
C GLU A 171 13.24 -3.33 -1.32
N THR A 172 14.45 -3.04 -1.79
CA THR A 172 14.70 -2.70 -3.20
C THR A 172 14.90 -3.99 -3.99
N LEU A 173 14.16 -4.13 -5.07
CA LEU A 173 14.20 -5.31 -5.94
C LEU A 173 15.06 -5.08 -7.18
N LEU A 174 14.99 -3.89 -7.78
CA LEU A 174 15.73 -3.49 -8.96
C LEU A 174 16.11 -2.02 -8.84
N ASP A 175 17.35 -1.70 -9.18
CA ASP A 175 17.85 -0.31 -9.35
C ASP A 175 17.87 0.00 -10.84
N LEU A 176 16.70 0.11 -11.46
CA LEU A 176 16.49 0.32 -12.88
C LEU A 176 15.23 1.18 -13.11
N ASP A 177 15.26 1.98 -14.17
CA ASP A 177 14.07 2.65 -14.69
C ASP A 177 13.19 1.65 -15.45
N ILE A 178 12.02 1.38 -14.90
CA ILE A 178 11.09 0.39 -15.42
C ILE A 178 9.67 0.92 -15.51
N LEU A 179 8.90 0.36 -16.43
CA LEU A 179 7.46 0.51 -16.51
C LEU A 179 6.80 -0.82 -16.08
N PRO A 180 6.19 -0.90 -14.89
CA PRO A 180 5.48 -2.10 -14.44
C PRO A 180 4.31 -2.45 -15.35
N VAL A 181 4.14 -3.75 -15.63
CA VAL A 181 3.04 -4.27 -16.45
C VAL A 181 2.06 -5.07 -15.62
N SER A 182 2.52 -6.12 -14.94
CA SER A 182 1.65 -6.98 -14.11
C SER A 182 2.46 -7.87 -13.16
N ILE A 183 1.76 -8.47 -12.22
CA ILE A 183 2.29 -9.54 -11.37
C ILE A 183 1.39 -10.77 -11.54
N GLN A 184 2.00 -11.91 -11.89
CA GLN A 184 1.29 -13.18 -12.06
C GLN A 184 2.17 -14.34 -11.54
N ASN A 185 1.62 -15.20 -10.70
CA ASN A 185 2.30 -16.40 -10.20
C ASN A 185 3.74 -16.13 -9.69
N SER A 186 3.90 -15.13 -8.84
CA SER A 186 5.20 -14.68 -8.30
C SER A 186 6.19 -14.18 -9.36
N THR A 187 5.72 -13.82 -10.54
CA THR A 187 6.52 -13.19 -11.59
C THR A 187 6.04 -11.76 -11.80
N PHE A 188 6.96 -10.81 -11.69
CA PHE A 188 6.73 -9.40 -11.95
C PHE A 188 7.16 -9.08 -13.39
N TYR A 189 6.21 -8.71 -14.23
CA TYR A 189 6.47 -8.32 -15.63
C TYR A 189 6.63 -6.80 -15.72
N TYR A 190 7.65 -6.37 -16.44
CA TYR A 190 7.96 -4.95 -16.64
C TYR A 190 8.63 -4.68 -17.97
N LEU A 191 8.51 -3.47 -18.48
CA LEU A 191 9.30 -2.96 -19.60
C LEU A 191 10.54 -2.26 -19.04
N ASN A 192 11.70 -2.59 -19.60
CA ASN A 192 12.97 -1.97 -19.21
C ASN A 192 13.23 -0.74 -20.08
N ASN A 193 13.16 0.46 -19.49
CA ASN A 193 13.35 1.72 -20.21
C ASN A 193 14.79 1.88 -20.75
N GLU A 194 15.78 1.27 -20.10
CA GLU A 194 17.17 1.32 -20.53
C GLU A 194 17.47 0.39 -21.71
N LYS A 195 16.58 -0.57 -21.99
CA LYS A 195 16.71 -1.57 -23.06
C LYS A 195 15.57 -1.48 -24.08
N ASN A 196 15.29 -0.29 -24.61
CA ASN A 196 14.29 -0.07 -25.64
C ASN A 196 12.91 -0.68 -25.32
N LEU A 197 12.49 -0.65 -24.04
CA LEU A 197 11.22 -1.21 -23.58
C LEU A 197 11.09 -2.72 -23.75
N HIS A 198 12.19 -3.47 -23.72
CA HIS A 198 12.10 -4.93 -23.73
C HIS A 198 11.23 -5.43 -22.58
N LEU A 199 10.35 -6.39 -22.86
CA LEU A 199 9.55 -7.07 -21.84
C LEU A 199 10.45 -7.99 -21.03
N MET A 200 10.49 -7.77 -19.74
CA MET A 200 11.28 -8.51 -18.76
C MET A 200 10.37 -9.18 -17.75
N ALA A 201 10.84 -10.29 -17.20
CA ALA A 201 10.20 -10.98 -16.08
C ALA A 201 11.19 -11.11 -14.92
N LEU A 202 10.80 -10.61 -13.75
CA LEU A 202 11.49 -10.78 -12.48
C LEU A 202 10.79 -11.87 -11.69
N ASP A 203 11.49 -12.95 -11.40
CA ASP A 203 11.02 -13.95 -10.43
C ASP A 203 11.16 -13.38 -9.02
N LEU A 204 10.05 -13.19 -8.32
CA LEU A 204 10.01 -12.58 -6.99
C LEU A 204 10.56 -13.46 -5.88
N ASN A 205 10.69 -14.78 -6.11
CA ASN A 205 11.26 -15.71 -5.15
C ASN A 205 12.80 -15.77 -5.27
N THR A 206 13.31 -15.86 -6.50
CA THR A 206 14.76 -15.95 -6.76
C THR A 206 15.42 -14.60 -6.97
N LYS A 207 14.63 -13.55 -7.23
CA LYS A 207 15.06 -12.17 -7.56
C LYS A 207 15.95 -12.12 -8.82
N THR A 208 15.67 -12.99 -9.77
CA THR A 208 16.37 -13.04 -11.05
C THR A 208 15.48 -12.55 -12.17
N SER A 209 16.02 -11.70 -13.03
CA SER A 209 15.33 -11.17 -14.22
C SER A 209 15.75 -11.89 -15.48
N ARG A 210 14.78 -12.12 -16.37
CA ARG A 210 15.03 -12.65 -17.73
C ARG A 210 14.23 -11.83 -18.74
N GLN A 211 14.69 -11.80 -19.97
CA GLN A 211 13.95 -11.24 -21.09
C GLN A 211 12.89 -12.25 -21.56
N GLU A 212 11.64 -11.79 -21.76
CA GLU A 212 10.54 -12.66 -22.17
C GLU A 212 10.33 -12.68 -23.69
N ILE A 213 10.60 -11.57 -24.35
CA ILE A 213 10.46 -11.46 -25.82
C ILE A 213 11.82 -11.14 -26.40
N ALA A 214 12.27 -11.95 -27.37
CA ALA A 214 13.45 -11.65 -28.15
C ALA A 214 13.22 -10.37 -28.99
N GLU A 215 14.30 -9.69 -29.31
CA GLU A 215 14.30 -8.48 -30.10
C GLU A 215 13.56 -8.69 -31.43
N ASP A 216 12.92 -7.62 -31.91
CA ASP A 216 12.25 -7.55 -33.22
C ASP A 216 10.86 -8.25 -33.31
N VAL A 217 9.90 -7.76 -32.52
CA VAL A 217 8.48 -7.95 -32.85
C VAL A 217 7.84 -6.61 -33.17
#